data_376d413f8be743f12ca322b86eb20989
#
_entry.id   376d413f8be743f12ca322b86eb20989
#
_cell.length_a   1.000
_cell.length_b   1.000
_cell.length_c   1.000
_cell.angle_alpha   90.00
_cell.angle_beta   90.00
_cell.angle_gamma   90.00
#
_symmetry.space_group_name_H-M   'P 1'
#
loop_
_entity.id
_entity.type
_entity.pdbx_description
1 polymer ?
#
loop_
_entity_poly.entity_id
_entity_poly.type
_entity_poly.pdbx_seq_one_letter_code
_entity_poly.pdbx_strand_id
1 'polypeptide(L)'
;KPGMTAEEVFDIAMKVTRENGIPHYERHHCGHGIGVECYDLPSVAPGDKTVLVPGMTLNVETPYYELGWGGVQMENTVVVTEDGCRYLDKGGDALIVLEV
;
A
#
# COMPACT_ATOMS: atom_id res chain seq x y z
N LYS A 1 -8.55 -7.57 0.46
CA LYS A 1 -9.42 -8.51 1.18
C LYS A 1 -8.81 -9.91 1.15
N PRO A 2 -9.22 -10.82 2.05
CA PRO A 2 -8.72 -12.19 2.06
C PRO A 2 -9.05 -12.91 0.74
N GLY A 3 -8.20 -13.87 0.37
CA GLY A 3 -8.30 -14.63 -0.87
C GLY A 3 -7.65 -13.97 -2.08
N MET A 4 -7.33 -12.70 -2.03
CA MET A 4 -6.51 -12.02 -3.05
C MET A 4 -5.04 -12.40 -2.87
N THR A 5 -4.28 -12.36 -3.96
CA THR A 5 -2.83 -12.44 -3.90
C THR A 5 -2.20 -11.07 -3.65
N ALA A 6 -0.96 -11.07 -3.17
CA ALA A 6 -0.19 -9.82 -2.98
C ALA A 6 0.01 -9.07 -4.31
N GLU A 7 0.24 -9.80 -5.41
CA GLU A 7 0.32 -9.22 -6.76
C GLU A 7 -0.99 -8.54 -7.20
N GLU A 8 -2.15 -9.14 -6.92
CA GLU A 8 -3.44 -8.52 -7.25
C GLU A 8 -3.65 -7.20 -6.49
N VAL A 9 -3.17 -7.10 -5.25
CA VAL A 9 -3.20 -5.84 -4.50
C VAL A 9 -2.28 -4.81 -5.15
N PHE A 10 -1.09 -5.22 -5.56
CA PHE A 10 -0.16 -4.37 -6.31
C PHE A 10 -0.80 -3.82 -7.60
N ASP A 11 -1.41 -4.69 -8.40
CA ASP A 11 -2.05 -4.30 -9.66
C ASP A 11 -3.17 -3.28 -9.45
N ILE A 12 -3.97 -3.45 -8.39
CA ILE A 12 -5.01 -2.48 -8.00
C ILE A 12 -4.39 -1.14 -7.62
N ALA A 13 -3.33 -1.13 -6.80
CA ALA A 13 -2.67 0.10 -6.39
C ALA A 13 -2.10 0.86 -7.59
N MET A 14 -1.43 0.16 -8.51
CA MET A 14 -0.91 0.75 -9.76
C MET A 14 -2.04 1.33 -10.61
N LYS A 15 -3.11 0.57 -10.81
CA LYS A 15 -4.27 1.01 -11.59
C LYS A 15 -4.89 2.27 -11.00
N VAL A 16 -5.21 2.24 -9.70
CA VAL A 16 -5.87 3.38 -9.02
C VAL A 16 -5.01 4.63 -9.10
N THR A 17 -3.70 4.53 -8.86
CA THR A 17 -2.79 5.68 -8.91
C THR A 17 -2.71 6.26 -10.33
N ARG A 18 -2.61 5.41 -11.34
CA ARG A 18 -2.56 5.86 -12.75
C ARG A 18 -3.85 6.52 -13.21
N GLU A 19 -5.00 6.00 -12.82
CA GLU A 19 -6.30 6.54 -13.18
C GLU A 19 -6.65 7.83 -12.43
N ASN A 20 -5.98 8.11 -11.31
CA ASN A 20 -6.26 9.28 -10.46
C ASN A 20 -5.17 10.36 -10.50
N GLY A 21 -4.48 10.52 -11.61
CA GLY A 21 -3.66 11.70 -11.88
C GLY A 21 -2.19 11.46 -12.16
N ILE A 22 -1.68 10.23 -11.98
CA ILE A 22 -0.28 9.91 -12.25
C ILE A 22 -0.19 8.76 -13.29
N PRO A 23 -0.53 9.00 -14.57
CA PRO A 23 -0.65 7.94 -15.57
C PRO A 23 0.67 7.18 -15.85
N HIS A 24 1.81 7.80 -15.54
CA HIS A 24 3.14 7.22 -15.68
C HIS A 24 3.68 6.56 -14.41
N TYR A 25 2.84 6.36 -13.39
CA TYR A 25 3.25 5.80 -12.12
C TYR A 25 3.79 4.37 -12.26
N GLU A 26 4.99 4.14 -11.75
CA GLU A 26 5.65 2.84 -11.73
C GLU A 26 6.33 2.60 -10.38
N ARG A 27 6.21 1.38 -9.87
CA ARG A 27 6.85 0.93 -8.64
C ARG A 27 7.27 -0.52 -8.75
N HIS A 28 8.28 -0.91 -7.97
CA HIS A 28 8.70 -2.32 -7.84
C HIS A 28 7.82 -3.07 -6.84
N HIS A 29 7.29 -2.37 -5.85
CA HIS A 29 6.35 -2.86 -4.85
C HIS A 29 5.51 -1.68 -4.36
N CYS A 30 4.37 -1.97 -3.76
CA CYS A 30 3.53 -0.99 -3.09
C CYS A 30 3.11 -1.44 -1.70
N GLY A 31 3.99 -2.17 -1.02
CA GLY A 31 3.78 -2.62 0.35
C GLY A 31 4.47 -3.93 0.66
N HIS A 32 4.36 -4.34 1.90
CA HIS A 32 4.97 -5.55 2.43
C HIS A 32 4.25 -5.99 3.71
N GLY A 33 4.47 -7.23 4.11
CA GLY A 33 4.11 -7.71 5.44
C GLY A 33 4.86 -6.91 6.51
N ILE A 34 4.26 -6.80 7.67
CA ILE A 34 4.90 -6.24 8.86
C ILE A 34 4.54 -7.11 10.06
N GLY A 35 5.54 -7.48 10.85
CA GLY A 35 5.38 -8.35 12.00
C GLY A 35 6.54 -8.19 12.98
N VAL A 36 7.33 -9.24 13.14
CA VAL A 36 8.52 -9.19 13.98
C VAL A 36 9.59 -8.29 13.35
N GLU A 37 9.68 -8.31 12.02
CA GLU A 37 10.57 -7.44 11.28
C GLU A 37 9.80 -6.32 10.58
N CYS A 38 10.52 -5.24 10.23
CA CYS A 38 9.97 -4.11 9.52
C CYS A 38 9.51 -4.49 8.11
N TYR A 39 10.22 -5.43 7.48
CA TYR A 39 9.92 -6.00 6.17
C TYR A 39 9.74 -7.51 6.28
N ASP A 40 8.50 -7.92 6.50
CA ASP A 40 8.09 -9.33 6.45
C ASP A 40 7.43 -9.65 5.11
N LEU A 41 7.31 -10.93 4.80
CA LEU A 41 6.50 -11.40 3.67
C LEU A 41 5.00 -11.30 4.00
N PRO A 42 4.13 -11.16 2.97
CA PRO A 42 4.43 -11.10 1.54
C PRO A 42 4.96 -9.73 1.09
N SER A 43 5.60 -9.67 -0.08
CA SER A 43 5.84 -8.41 -0.78
C SER A 43 4.64 -8.08 -1.67
N VAL A 44 4.06 -6.91 -1.53
CA VAL A 44 2.99 -6.44 -2.42
C VAL A 44 3.61 -5.96 -3.74
N ALA A 45 3.94 -6.92 -4.59
CA ALA A 45 4.78 -6.73 -5.77
C ALA A 45 4.39 -7.68 -6.91
N PRO A 46 4.80 -7.38 -8.15
CA PRO A 46 4.63 -8.31 -9.27
C PRO A 46 5.28 -9.67 -8.97
N GLY A 47 4.56 -10.74 -9.27
CA GLY A 47 5.04 -12.12 -9.11
C GLY A 47 4.84 -12.72 -7.73
N ASP A 48 4.47 -11.95 -6.70
CA ASP A 48 4.15 -12.52 -5.39
C ASP A 48 2.73 -13.09 -5.38
N LYS A 49 2.63 -14.41 -5.43
CA LYS A 49 1.36 -15.17 -5.44
C LYS A 49 0.86 -15.56 -4.05
N THR A 50 1.47 -15.02 -3.00
CA THR A 50 1.02 -15.28 -1.63
C THR A 50 -0.43 -14.83 -1.47
N VAL A 51 -1.29 -15.75 -1.07
CA VAL A 51 -2.70 -15.49 -0.82
C VAL A 51 -2.84 -14.82 0.54
N LEU A 52 -3.51 -13.69 0.57
CA LEU A 52 -3.79 -12.97 1.81
C LEU A 52 -4.84 -13.70 2.64
N VAL A 53 -4.53 -13.92 3.91
CA VAL A 53 -5.43 -14.58 4.87
C VAL A 53 -5.71 -13.67 6.08
N PRO A 54 -6.84 -13.84 6.76
CA PRO A 54 -7.16 -13.09 7.96
C PRO A 54 -6.04 -13.16 9.01
N GLY A 55 -5.75 -12.03 9.64
CA GLY A 55 -4.69 -11.87 10.61
C GLY A 55 -3.36 -11.35 10.04
N MET A 56 -3.15 -11.41 8.74
CA MET A 56 -1.97 -10.79 8.12
C MET A 56 -1.99 -9.27 8.31
N THR A 57 -0.86 -8.71 8.69
CA THR A 57 -0.64 -7.26 8.74
C THR A 57 0.24 -6.83 7.58
N LEU A 58 -0.15 -5.76 6.92
CA LEU A 58 0.51 -5.24 5.74
C LEU A 58 0.67 -3.73 5.86
N ASN A 59 1.82 -3.22 5.47
CA ASN A 59 1.94 -1.83 5.07
C ASN A 59 1.58 -1.73 3.59
N VAL A 60 0.76 -0.74 3.25
CA VAL A 60 0.40 -0.42 1.86
C VAL A 60 0.79 1.02 1.61
N GLU A 61 1.60 1.23 0.58
CA GLU A 61 2.22 2.51 0.27
C GLU A 61 2.20 2.81 -1.24
N THR A 62 2.00 4.07 -1.59
CA THR A 62 2.09 4.55 -2.97
C THR A 62 2.92 5.83 -3.03
N PRO A 63 4.23 5.79 -2.66
CA PRO A 63 5.06 6.98 -2.70
C PRO A 63 5.27 7.47 -4.13
N TYR A 64 5.25 8.79 -4.30
CA TYR A 64 5.54 9.45 -5.55
C TYR A 64 6.71 10.41 -5.40
N TYR A 65 7.65 10.32 -6.33
CA TYR A 65 8.83 11.17 -6.38
C TYR A 65 8.97 11.79 -7.77
N GLU A 66 9.19 13.09 -7.84
CA GLU A 66 9.39 13.82 -9.08
C GLU A 66 10.67 14.65 -8.99
N LEU A 67 11.58 14.43 -9.94
CA LEU A 67 12.86 15.11 -9.96
C LEU A 67 12.66 16.63 -10.15
N GLY A 68 13.26 17.42 -9.26
CA GLY A 68 13.18 18.87 -9.27
C GLY A 68 11.91 19.45 -8.63
N TRP A 69 10.98 18.59 -8.20
CA TRP A 69 9.77 18.99 -7.47
C TRP A 69 9.79 18.54 -6.02
N GLY A 70 9.92 17.23 -5.78
CA GLY A 70 9.88 16.69 -4.43
C GLY A 70 9.35 15.25 -4.38
N GLY A 71 8.91 14.84 -3.19
CA GLY A 71 8.32 13.53 -2.97
C GLY A 71 7.22 13.59 -1.91
N VAL A 72 6.25 12.72 -2.09
CA VAL A 72 5.14 12.51 -1.13
C VAL A 72 5.00 11.01 -0.92
N GLN A 73 4.81 10.61 0.33
CA GLN A 73 4.54 9.24 0.69
C GLN A 73 3.28 9.17 1.55
N MET A 74 2.38 8.29 1.13
CA MET A 74 1.26 7.84 1.95
C MET A 74 1.46 6.36 2.21
N GLU A 75 1.45 5.98 3.46
CA GLU A 75 1.63 4.61 3.93
C GLU A 75 0.68 4.33 5.08
N ASN A 76 -0.07 3.26 4.98
CA ASN A 76 -1.01 2.84 6.00
C ASN A 76 -0.78 1.39 6.39
N THR A 77 -0.85 1.11 7.68
CA THR A 77 -0.80 -0.27 8.18
C THR A 77 -2.21 -0.81 8.33
N VAL A 78 -2.45 -1.95 7.70
CA VAL A 78 -3.74 -2.63 7.74
C VAL A 78 -3.61 -4.06 8.25
N VAL A 79 -4.66 -4.57 8.86
CA VAL A 79 -4.83 -6.00 9.14
C VAL A 79 -5.93 -6.56 8.24
N VAL A 80 -5.65 -7.70 7.61
CA VAL A 80 -6.65 -8.45 6.83
C VAL A 80 -7.67 -9.05 7.80
N THR A 81 -8.96 -8.84 7.53
CA THR A 81 -10.09 -9.39 8.29
C THR A 81 -10.76 -10.52 7.52
N GLU A 82 -11.79 -11.15 8.07
CA GLU A 82 -12.55 -12.22 7.40
C GLU A 82 -13.26 -11.74 6.12
N ASP A 83 -13.61 -10.46 6.04
CA ASP A 83 -14.41 -9.87 4.97
C ASP A 83 -13.71 -8.72 4.21
N GLY A 84 -12.54 -8.29 4.68
CA GLY A 84 -11.85 -7.14 4.07
C GLY A 84 -10.51 -6.83 4.71
N CYS A 85 -10.37 -5.60 5.17
CA CYS A 85 -9.25 -5.15 5.99
C CYS A 85 -9.68 -3.95 6.85
N ARG A 86 -8.93 -3.68 7.91
CA ARG A 86 -9.08 -2.46 8.71
C ARG A 86 -7.73 -1.81 8.98
N TYR A 87 -7.73 -0.51 9.09
CA TYR A 87 -6.55 0.25 9.52
C TYR A 87 -6.17 -0.08 10.95
N LEU A 88 -4.87 -0.15 11.23
CA LEU A 88 -4.32 -0.27 12.59
C LEU A 88 -4.04 1.09 13.21
N ASP A 89 -3.84 2.09 12.40
CA ASP A 89 -3.67 3.49 12.83
C ASP A 89 -4.98 4.28 12.71
N LYS A 90 -4.95 5.51 13.23
CA LYS A 90 -6.05 6.48 13.15
C LYS A 90 -5.69 7.65 12.22
N GLY A 91 -4.67 7.48 11.40
CA GLY A 91 -4.27 8.47 10.41
C GLY A 91 -5.40 8.76 9.43
N GLY A 92 -5.38 9.92 8.85
CA GLY A 92 -6.29 10.31 7.78
C GLY A 92 -5.54 10.39 6.46
N ASP A 93 -6.27 10.21 5.36
CA ASP A 93 -5.71 10.32 4.01
C ASP A 93 -5.68 11.78 3.51
N ALA A 94 -6.08 12.73 4.33
CA ALA A 94 -6.16 14.14 3.96
C ALA A 94 -4.84 14.87 4.21
N LEU A 95 -4.44 15.72 3.26
CA LEU A 95 -3.36 16.68 3.47
C LEU A 95 -3.79 17.69 4.55
N ILE A 96 -3.02 17.76 5.64
CA ILE A 96 -3.24 18.75 6.69
C ILE A 96 -2.46 20.01 6.34
N VAL A 97 -3.18 21.11 6.10
CA VAL A 97 -2.58 22.43 5.87
C VAL A 97 -2.64 23.22 7.19
N LEU A 98 -1.46 23.62 7.66
CA LEU A 98 -1.34 24.49 8.83
C LEU A 98 -1.25 25.94 8.35
N GLU A 99 -2.16 26.78 8.81
CA GLU A 99 -2.07 28.23 8.63
C GLU A 99 -1.04 28.79 9.62
N VAL A 100 -0.07 29.55 9.13
CA VAL A 100 0.98 30.24 9.91
C VAL A 100 0.80 31.75 9.86
#